data_fd2a72feabf1f16428b29bd200348d43
#
_entry.id   fd2a72feabf1f16428b29bd200348d43
#
_cell.length_a   1.000
_cell.length_b   1.000
_cell.length_c   1.000
_cell.angle_alpha   90.00
_cell.angle_beta   90.00
_cell.angle_gamma   90.00
#
_symmetry.space_group_name_H-M   'P 1'
#
loop_
_entity.id
_entity.type
_entity.pdbx_description
1 polymer ?
#
loop_
_entity_poly.entity_id
_entity_poly.type
_entity_poly.pdbx_seq_one_letter_code
_entity_poly.pdbx_strand_id
1 'polypeptide(L)'
;MCMENLVRRLGRMLSQSSKHMESEIPERTLRRMERLEKNLAAWLLDKGWREPVRTVGEAAERLGTNSETLNGYFERRVGLDFRTWRTRLRLEDAMRLLREEPDTPAAGIATRVGFSDRSNFSRQFLAYTGLTPLQWRAKKPGDLTTSRLRKTIMLNQSPSIEQ
;
A
#
# COMPACT_ATOMS: atom_id res chain seq x y z
N MET A 1 -15.03 0.45 0.44
CA MET A 1 -14.82 1.46 1.51
C MET A 1 -13.38 1.50 2.07
N CYS A 2 -12.46 0.64 1.64
CA CYS A 2 -11.08 0.59 2.19
C CYS A 2 -10.03 1.38 1.41
N MET A 3 -10.06 1.34 0.07
CA MET A 3 -9.03 1.99 -0.77
C MET A 3 -9.10 3.52 -0.77
N GLU A 4 -10.30 4.09 -0.85
CA GLU A 4 -10.48 5.55 -0.71
C GLU A 4 -10.04 6.07 0.66
N ASN A 5 -10.22 5.27 1.71
CA ASN A 5 -9.74 5.64 3.05
C ASN A 5 -8.21 5.58 3.16
N LEU A 6 -7.54 4.66 2.46
CA LEU A 6 -6.08 4.59 2.48
C LEU A 6 -5.47 5.76 1.68
N VAL A 7 -6.01 6.04 0.51
CA VAL A 7 -5.60 7.21 -0.31
C VAL A 7 -5.90 8.52 0.42
N ARG A 8 -7.06 8.64 1.07
CA ARG A 8 -7.43 9.81 1.90
C ARG A 8 -6.60 9.92 3.20
N ARG A 9 -6.21 8.79 3.82
CA ARG A 9 -5.30 8.80 4.98
C ARG A 9 -3.89 9.21 4.59
N LEU A 10 -3.37 8.70 3.47
CA LEU A 10 -2.10 9.15 2.91
C LEU A 10 -2.15 10.64 2.56
N GLY A 11 -3.19 11.09 1.87
CA GLY A 11 -3.36 12.51 1.58
C GLY A 11 -3.40 13.38 2.85
N ARG A 12 -4.07 12.95 3.92
CA ARG A 12 -4.09 13.66 5.22
C ARG A 12 -2.75 13.57 5.95
N MET A 13 -2.07 12.43 5.94
CA MET A 13 -0.74 12.29 6.55
C MET A 13 0.29 13.17 5.84
N LEU A 14 0.23 13.25 4.51
CA LEU A 14 1.08 14.13 3.70
C LEU A 14 0.80 15.61 4.02
N SER A 15 -0.47 15.99 4.22
CA SER A 15 -0.87 17.36 4.51
C SER A 15 -0.58 17.83 5.95
N GLN A 16 -0.63 16.95 6.94
CA GLN A 16 -0.46 17.33 8.35
C GLN A 16 1.00 17.36 8.81
N SER A 17 1.89 16.63 8.15
CA SER A 17 3.30 16.52 8.54
C SER A 17 4.17 17.70 8.06
N SER A 18 3.68 18.52 7.14
CA SER A 18 4.45 19.64 6.56
C SER A 18 4.72 20.77 7.57
N LYS A 19 3.88 20.96 8.59
CA LYS A 19 3.95 22.16 9.43
C LYS A 19 4.98 22.17 10.54
N HIS A 20 5.55 21.02 10.94
CA HIS A 20 6.45 20.95 12.10
C HIS A 20 7.92 20.63 11.79
N MET A 21 8.27 20.31 10.54
CA MET A 21 9.62 19.94 10.13
C MET A 21 10.31 20.93 9.17
N GLU A 22 9.69 22.07 8.92
CA GLU A 22 10.18 23.02 7.88
C GLU A 22 11.43 23.81 8.25
N SER A 23 11.87 23.81 9.52
CA SER A 23 12.97 24.70 9.93
C SER A 23 14.39 24.14 9.76
N GLU A 24 14.57 22.85 9.45
CA GLU A 24 15.92 22.24 9.37
C GLU A 24 16.23 21.47 8.08
N ILE A 25 15.27 21.36 7.15
CA ILE A 25 15.48 20.60 5.91
C ILE A 25 16.01 21.52 4.81
N PRO A 26 17.15 21.20 4.15
CA PRO A 26 17.63 21.97 3.03
C PRO A 26 16.56 22.11 1.93
N GLU A 27 16.39 23.30 1.37
CA GLU A 27 15.36 23.62 0.36
C GLU A 27 15.36 22.64 -0.83
N ARG A 28 16.54 22.16 -1.24
CA ARG A 28 16.68 21.12 -2.27
C ARG A 28 16.01 19.80 -1.89
N THR A 29 16.05 19.42 -0.62
CA THR A 29 15.43 18.19 -0.12
C THR A 29 13.92 18.35 -0.09
N LEU A 30 13.42 19.50 0.36
CA LEU A 30 12.00 19.82 0.37
C LEU A 30 11.42 19.75 -1.05
N ARG A 31 12.03 20.40 -2.03
CA ARG A 31 11.59 20.34 -3.44
C ARG A 31 11.62 18.92 -4.03
N ARG A 32 12.58 18.08 -3.61
CA ARG A 32 12.59 16.65 -4.03
C ARG A 32 11.44 15.88 -3.42
N MET A 33 11.12 16.11 -2.15
CA MET A 33 9.98 15.47 -1.47
C MET A 33 8.66 15.88 -2.10
N GLU A 34 8.44 17.17 -2.35
CA GLU A 34 7.23 17.69 -3.03
C GLU A 34 7.04 17.07 -4.41
N ARG A 35 8.12 16.96 -5.19
CA ARG A 35 8.08 16.30 -6.50
C ARG A 35 7.72 14.83 -6.39
N LEU A 36 8.32 14.11 -5.43
CA LEU A 36 8.01 12.71 -5.17
C LEU A 36 6.55 12.53 -4.77
N GLU A 37 6.03 13.38 -3.88
CA GLU A 37 4.63 13.34 -3.44
C GLU A 37 3.66 13.57 -4.60
N LYS A 38 3.95 14.55 -5.45
CA LYS A 38 3.15 14.82 -6.66
C LYS A 38 3.14 13.60 -7.61
N ASN A 39 4.31 13.03 -7.88
CA ASN A 39 4.45 11.87 -8.76
C ASN A 39 3.78 10.63 -8.14
N LEU A 40 3.90 10.44 -6.84
CA LEU A 40 3.24 9.36 -6.10
C LEU A 40 1.71 9.50 -6.13
N ALA A 41 1.19 10.72 -6.01
CA ALA A 41 -0.24 10.98 -6.12
C ALA A 41 -0.77 10.63 -7.53
N ALA A 42 -0.08 11.02 -8.59
CA ALA A 42 -0.42 10.65 -9.96
C ALA A 42 -0.36 9.13 -10.15
N TRP A 43 0.72 8.49 -9.69
CA TRP A 43 0.90 7.04 -9.76
C TRP A 43 -0.21 6.26 -9.02
N LEU A 44 -0.71 6.81 -7.91
CA LEU A 44 -1.85 6.23 -7.18
C LEU A 44 -3.16 6.37 -7.98
N LEU A 45 -3.41 7.51 -8.60
CA LEU A 45 -4.60 7.72 -9.44
C LEU A 45 -4.63 6.75 -10.63
N ASP A 46 -3.48 6.51 -11.25
CA ASP A 46 -3.30 5.58 -12.37
C ASP A 46 -3.24 4.11 -11.97
N LYS A 47 -3.43 3.80 -10.68
CA LYS A 47 -3.30 2.44 -10.14
C LYS A 47 -1.94 1.81 -10.42
N GLY A 48 -0.87 2.59 -10.38
CA GLY A 48 0.49 2.18 -10.68
C GLY A 48 1.02 1.01 -9.82
N TRP A 49 0.39 0.72 -8.67
CA TRP A 49 0.71 -0.48 -7.88
C TRP A 49 0.44 -1.79 -8.63
N ARG A 50 -0.42 -1.80 -9.63
CA ARG A 50 -0.73 -2.96 -10.48
C ARG A 50 0.37 -3.26 -11.49
N GLU A 51 1.19 -2.28 -11.81
CA GLU A 51 2.24 -2.45 -12.81
C GLU A 51 3.23 -3.54 -12.42
N PRO A 52 3.73 -4.31 -13.41
CA PRO A 52 4.69 -5.39 -13.17
C PRO A 52 6.11 -4.84 -12.94
N VAL A 53 6.26 -3.92 -12.01
CA VAL A 53 7.57 -3.40 -11.58
C VAL A 53 8.24 -4.45 -10.70
N ARG A 54 9.42 -4.91 -11.10
CA ARG A 54 10.13 -6.01 -10.45
C ARG A 54 10.94 -5.53 -9.24
N THR A 55 11.52 -4.35 -9.32
CA THR A 55 12.42 -3.81 -8.30
C THR A 55 11.94 -2.47 -7.75
N VAL A 56 12.41 -2.12 -6.56
CA VAL A 56 12.19 -0.78 -5.99
C VAL A 56 12.88 0.29 -6.84
N GLY A 57 14.01 -0.06 -7.49
CA GLY A 57 14.74 0.82 -8.42
C GLY A 57 13.87 1.26 -9.59
N GLU A 58 13.26 0.31 -10.30
CA GLU A 58 12.35 0.61 -11.40
C GLU A 58 11.16 1.47 -10.96
N ALA A 59 10.62 1.22 -9.76
CA ALA A 59 9.55 2.05 -9.21
C ALA A 59 10.03 3.48 -8.92
N ALA A 60 11.21 3.60 -8.33
CA ALA A 60 11.81 4.88 -8.00
C ALA A 60 12.09 5.72 -9.26
N GLU A 61 12.64 5.11 -10.31
CA GLU A 61 12.86 5.78 -11.59
C GLU A 61 11.55 6.34 -12.19
N ARG A 62 10.47 5.56 -12.18
CA ARG A 62 9.15 6.00 -12.63
C ARG A 62 8.58 7.14 -11.79
N LEU A 63 8.91 7.18 -10.51
CA LEU A 63 8.54 8.24 -9.59
C LEU A 63 9.52 9.44 -9.63
N GLY A 64 10.52 9.41 -10.51
CA GLY A 64 11.51 10.49 -10.68
C GLY A 64 12.47 10.62 -9.49
N THR A 65 12.80 9.51 -8.85
CA THR A 65 13.67 9.44 -7.67
C THR A 65 14.58 8.20 -7.71
N ASN A 66 15.31 7.91 -6.65
CA ASN A 66 16.09 6.68 -6.48
C ASN A 66 15.53 5.82 -5.32
N SER A 67 15.99 4.57 -5.25
CA SER A 67 15.51 3.58 -4.27
C SER A 67 15.70 4.02 -2.83
N GLU A 68 16.83 4.65 -2.51
CA GLU A 68 17.17 5.10 -1.16
C GLU A 68 16.21 6.22 -0.71
N THR A 69 16.02 7.22 -1.56
CA THR A 69 15.08 8.33 -1.31
C THR A 69 13.65 7.82 -1.16
N LEU A 70 13.24 6.89 -2.05
CA LEU A 70 11.90 6.31 -2.01
C LEU A 70 11.66 5.53 -0.71
N ASN A 71 12.56 4.61 -0.35
CA ASN A 71 12.44 3.83 0.87
C ASN A 71 12.52 4.73 2.12
N GLY A 72 13.48 5.63 2.19
CA GLY A 72 13.60 6.55 3.32
C GLY A 72 12.38 7.48 3.49
N TYR A 73 11.73 7.86 2.38
CA TYR A 73 10.46 8.58 2.43
C TYR A 73 9.37 7.71 3.06
N PHE A 74 9.22 6.46 2.58
CA PHE A 74 8.17 5.55 3.07
C PHE A 74 8.39 5.12 4.52
N GLU A 75 9.61 4.83 4.94
CA GLU A 75 9.94 4.50 6.33
C GLU A 75 9.57 5.64 7.27
N ARG A 76 9.94 6.89 6.92
CA ARG A 76 9.66 8.07 7.77
C ARG A 76 8.18 8.49 7.78
N ARG A 77 7.48 8.42 6.64
CA ARG A 77 6.11 8.93 6.49
C ARG A 77 5.04 7.86 6.71
N VAL A 78 5.36 6.61 6.40
CA VAL A 78 4.38 5.50 6.39
C VAL A 78 4.74 4.43 7.42
N GLY A 79 5.99 4.39 7.88
CA GLY A 79 6.50 3.35 8.79
C GLY A 79 6.65 1.98 8.12
N LEU A 80 6.76 1.96 6.79
CA LEU A 80 6.91 0.75 5.97
C LEU A 80 7.85 1.06 4.82
N ASP A 81 8.54 0.03 4.30
CA ASP A 81 9.21 0.16 3.01
C ASP A 81 8.19 0.21 1.85
N PHE A 82 8.62 0.79 0.71
CA PHE A 82 7.76 0.95 -0.46
C PHE A 82 7.20 -0.38 -0.99
N ARG A 83 7.99 -1.45 -0.98
CA ARG A 83 7.58 -2.78 -1.47
C ARG A 83 6.43 -3.35 -0.63
N THR A 84 6.56 -3.31 0.68
CA THR A 84 5.55 -3.76 1.63
C THR A 84 4.27 -2.94 1.49
N TRP A 85 4.39 -1.62 1.41
CA TRP A 85 3.25 -0.74 1.22
C TRP A 85 2.53 -1.01 -0.12
N ARG A 86 3.27 -1.14 -1.23
CA ARG A 86 2.69 -1.47 -2.54
C ARG A 86 1.99 -2.83 -2.53
N THR A 87 2.57 -3.82 -1.86
CA THR A 87 1.96 -5.14 -1.72
C THR A 87 0.62 -5.05 -1.00
N ARG A 88 0.51 -4.24 0.05
CA ARG A 88 -0.77 -3.99 0.73
C ARG A 88 -1.81 -3.39 -0.19
N LEU A 89 -1.47 -2.40 -1.00
CA LEU A 89 -2.38 -1.84 -2.00
C LEU A 89 -2.92 -2.92 -2.96
N ARG A 90 -2.04 -3.81 -3.44
CA ARG A 90 -2.44 -4.93 -4.31
C ARG A 90 -3.41 -5.90 -3.62
N LEU A 91 -3.14 -6.22 -2.37
CA LEU A 91 -4.01 -7.12 -1.59
C LEU A 91 -5.36 -6.49 -1.30
N GLU A 92 -5.43 -5.21 -0.96
CA GLU A 92 -6.69 -4.50 -0.74
C GLU A 92 -7.51 -4.38 -2.02
N ASP A 93 -6.85 -4.11 -3.15
CA ASP A 93 -7.50 -4.11 -4.46
C ASP A 93 -8.04 -5.50 -4.83
N ALA A 94 -7.26 -6.57 -4.55
CA ALA A 94 -7.72 -7.95 -4.71
C ALA A 94 -8.92 -8.28 -3.82
N MET A 95 -8.91 -7.84 -2.57
CA MET A 95 -10.04 -8.03 -1.64
C MET A 95 -11.34 -7.41 -2.17
N ARG A 96 -11.25 -6.24 -2.80
CA ARG A 96 -12.36 -5.57 -3.45
C ARG A 96 -12.83 -6.34 -4.68
N LEU A 97 -11.91 -6.65 -5.61
CA LEU A 97 -12.23 -7.33 -6.87
C LEU A 97 -12.81 -8.74 -6.65
N LEU A 98 -12.31 -9.48 -5.64
CA LEU A 98 -12.85 -10.81 -5.30
C LEU A 98 -14.34 -10.77 -4.92
N ARG A 99 -14.85 -9.65 -4.44
CA ARG A 99 -16.27 -9.47 -4.10
C ARG A 99 -17.08 -8.88 -5.24
N GLU A 100 -16.50 -7.93 -5.98
CA GLU A 100 -17.19 -7.27 -7.08
C GLU A 100 -17.32 -8.17 -8.31
N GLU A 101 -16.41 -9.13 -8.47
CA GLU A 101 -16.33 -10.02 -9.61
C GLU A 101 -16.32 -11.49 -9.15
N PRO A 102 -17.46 -12.04 -8.72
CA PRO A 102 -17.54 -13.40 -8.17
C PRO A 102 -17.17 -14.48 -9.18
N ASP A 103 -17.41 -14.24 -10.48
CA ASP A 103 -17.15 -15.20 -11.56
C ASP A 103 -15.71 -15.17 -12.05
N THR A 104 -14.94 -14.13 -11.73
CA THR A 104 -13.54 -14.02 -12.15
C THR A 104 -12.66 -14.94 -11.31
N PRO A 105 -11.87 -15.85 -11.92
CA PRO A 105 -10.95 -16.70 -11.18
C PRO A 105 -9.97 -15.90 -10.30
N ALA A 106 -9.71 -16.36 -9.09
CA ALA A 106 -8.79 -15.67 -8.16
C ALA A 106 -7.37 -15.50 -8.75
N ALA A 107 -6.93 -16.43 -9.61
CA ALA A 107 -5.68 -16.30 -10.35
C ALA A 107 -5.69 -15.12 -11.32
N GLY A 108 -6.79 -14.88 -12.02
CA GLY A 108 -6.97 -13.73 -12.90
C GLY A 108 -6.92 -12.40 -12.11
N ILE A 109 -7.58 -12.37 -10.94
CA ILE A 109 -7.51 -11.21 -10.04
C ILE A 109 -6.09 -10.97 -9.56
N ALA A 110 -5.36 -12.03 -9.16
CA ALA A 110 -3.96 -11.92 -8.73
C ALA A 110 -3.10 -11.24 -9.81
N THR A 111 -3.21 -11.67 -11.06
CA THR A 111 -2.49 -11.06 -12.19
C THR A 111 -2.88 -9.60 -12.40
N ARG A 112 -4.17 -9.28 -12.37
CA ARG A 112 -4.68 -7.90 -12.56
C ARG A 112 -4.22 -6.92 -11.50
N VAL A 113 -4.03 -7.38 -10.26
CA VAL A 113 -3.52 -6.52 -9.19
C VAL A 113 -1.98 -6.50 -9.12
N GLY A 114 -1.31 -7.18 -10.06
CA GLY A 114 0.14 -7.12 -10.26
C GLY A 114 0.96 -8.22 -9.60
N PHE A 115 0.37 -9.34 -9.19
CA PHE A 115 1.12 -10.52 -8.78
C PHE A 115 1.47 -11.37 -10.01
N SER A 116 2.75 -11.69 -10.16
CA SER A 116 3.25 -12.59 -11.20
C SER A 116 3.15 -14.07 -10.84
N ASP A 117 3.02 -14.37 -9.55
CA ASP A 117 2.96 -15.73 -9.01
C ASP A 117 1.72 -15.92 -8.14
N ARG A 118 0.88 -16.89 -8.53
CA ARG A 118 -0.35 -17.26 -7.83
C ARG A 118 -0.09 -17.78 -6.41
N SER A 119 0.96 -18.57 -6.23
CA SER A 119 1.28 -19.16 -4.92
C SER A 119 1.72 -18.06 -3.95
N ASN A 120 2.53 -17.13 -4.43
CA ASN A 120 2.94 -15.95 -3.67
C ASN A 120 1.74 -15.07 -3.31
N PHE A 121 0.84 -14.83 -4.26
CA PHE A 121 -0.42 -14.11 -3.99
C PHE A 121 -1.22 -14.78 -2.88
N SER A 122 -1.52 -16.08 -3.02
CA SER A 122 -2.34 -16.81 -2.05
C SER A 122 -1.74 -16.79 -0.64
N ARG A 123 -0.41 -16.97 -0.52
CA ARG A 123 0.31 -16.91 0.74
C ARG A 123 0.25 -15.53 1.37
N GLN A 124 0.51 -14.49 0.61
CA GLN A 124 0.47 -13.10 1.11
C GLN A 124 -0.95 -12.66 1.44
N PHE A 125 -1.93 -13.07 0.65
CA PHE A 125 -3.34 -12.78 0.90
C PHE A 125 -3.82 -13.44 2.21
N LEU A 126 -3.47 -14.71 2.42
CA LEU A 126 -3.75 -15.42 3.67
C LEU A 126 -3.08 -14.76 4.88
N ALA A 127 -1.80 -14.41 4.75
CA ALA A 127 -1.06 -13.72 5.81
C ALA A 127 -1.66 -12.35 6.17
N TYR A 128 -2.15 -11.62 5.16
CA TYR A 128 -2.72 -10.28 5.34
C TYR A 128 -4.15 -10.30 5.89
N THR A 129 -4.99 -11.23 5.42
CA THR A 129 -6.43 -11.27 5.72
C THR A 129 -6.83 -12.34 6.74
N GLY A 130 -5.98 -13.34 6.96
CA GLY A 130 -6.30 -14.55 7.71
C GLY A 130 -7.20 -15.54 6.95
N LEU A 131 -7.50 -15.30 5.68
CA LEU A 131 -8.37 -16.11 4.84
C LEU A 131 -7.74 -16.35 3.46
N THR A 132 -8.03 -17.48 2.86
CA THR A 132 -7.69 -17.69 1.44
C THR A 132 -8.55 -16.78 0.55
N PRO A 133 -8.12 -16.48 -0.70
CA PRO A 133 -8.93 -15.70 -1.63
C PRO A 133 -10.34 -16.25 -1.85
N LEU A 134 -10.49 -17.56 -1.91
CA LEU A 134 -11.78 -18.22 -2.06
C LEU A 134 -12.66 -18.10 -0.81
N GLN A 135 -12.08 -18.28 0.37
CA GLN A 135 -12.78 -18.06 1.65
C GLN A 135 -13.21 -16.61 1.81
N TRP A 136 -12.37 -15.66 1.39
CA TRP A 136 -12.69 -14.23 1.40
C TRP A 136 -13.89 -13.91 0.51
N ARG A 137 -13.93 -14.49 -0.69
CA ARG A 137 -15.05 -14.34 -1.65
C ARG A 137 -16.35 -14.88 -1.07
N ALA A 138 -16.30 -16.06 -0.45
CA ALA A 138 -17.49 -16.74 0.09
C ALA A 138 -18.08 -16.06 1.33
N LYS A 139 -17.28 -15.32 2.10
CA LYS A 139 -17.74 -14.61 3.30
C LYS A 139 -18.52 -13.35 2.96
N LYS A 140 -19.70 -13.21 3.55
CA LYS A 140 -20.47 -11.95 3.49
C LYS A 140 -19.79 -10.85 4.31
N PRO A 141 -19.94 -9.57 3.93
CA PRO A 141 -19.34 -8.44 4.66
C PRO A 141 -19.65 -8.41 6.18
N GLY A 142 -20.82 -8.88 6.60
CA GLY A 142 -21.25 -8.96 8.00
C GLY A 142 -20.58 -10.07 8.82
N ASP A 143 -20.06 -11.11 8.17
CA ASP A 143 -19.40 -12.24 8.84
C ASP A 143 -17.91 -12.00 9.14
N LEU A 144 -17.41 -10.88 8.69
CA LEU A 144 -16.04 -10.46 8.96
C LEU A 144 -16.01 -9.81 10.35
N THR A 145 -15.94 -10.64 11.38
CA THR A 145 -15.72 -10.14 12.73
C THR A 145 -14.43 -9.31 12.73
N THR A 146 -14.59 -8.04 12.92
CA THR A 146 -13.60 -6.94 12.86
C THR A 146 -12.37 -7.18 13.77
N SER A 147 -12.42 -8.20 14.62
CA SER A 147 -11.44 -8.50 15.65
C SER A 147 -10.06 -8.95 15.10
N ARG A 148 -10.00 -9.74 14.03
CA ARG A 148 -8.72 -10.22 13.48
C ARG A 148 -8.06 -9.23 12.53
N LEU A 149 -8.85 -8.55 11.71
CA LEU A 149 -8.34 -7.50 10.81
C LEU A 149 -7.80 -6.30 11.58
N ARG A 150 -8.48 -5.89 12.66
CA ARG A 150 -7.98 -4.83 13.56
C ARG A 150 -6.68 -5.20 14.24
N LYS A 151 -6.50 -6.46 14.67
CA LYS A 151 -5.28 -6.90 15.35
C LYS A 151 -4.07 -6.90 14.42
N THR A 152 -4.23 -7.31 13.17
CA THR A 152 -3.14 -7.30 12.17
C THR A 152 -2.80 -5.88 11.71
N ILE A 153 -3.79 -5.00 11.59
CA ILE A 153 -3.60 -3.59 11.21
C ILE A 153 -3.01 -2.80 12.39
N MET A 154 -3.43 -3.08 13.63
CA MET A 154 -2.95 -2.35 14.83
C MET A 154 -1.59 -2.83 15.33
N LEU A 155 -1.23 -4.09 15.19
CA LEU A 155 0.11 -4.61 15.56
C LEU A 155 1.24 -4.02 14.69
N ASN A 156 0.92 -3.43 13.53
CA ASN A 156 1.87 -2.75 12.66
C ASN A 156 1.80 -1.21 12.76
N GLN A 157 1.10 -0.65 13.72
CA GLN A 157 0.96 0.80 13.92
C GLN A 157 1.56 1.32 15.23
N SER A 158 2.28 0.49 15.97
CA SER A 158 3.03 0.98 17.13
C SER A 158 4.47 1.29 16.72
N PRO A 159 4.84 2.55 16.52
CA PRO A 159 6.21 2.95 16.74
C PRO A 159 6.42 2.84 18.26
N SER A 160 7.37 2.02 18.67
CA SER A 160 7.91 2.06 20.03
C SER A 160 8.50 3.44 20.26
N ILE A 161 7.71 4.33 20.87
CA ILE A 161 8.22 5.51 21.55
C ILE A 161 8.14 5.16 23.03
N GLU A 162 9.18 4.56 23.53
CA GLU A 162 9.50 4.63 24.96
C GLU A 162 11.00 4.84 25.12
N GLN A 163 11.29 6.00 25.72
CA GLN A 163 12.50 6.51 26.40
C GLN A 163 13.62 7.00 25.49
#